data_095e536dac1ef80d51298e8558944d6d
#
_entry.id   095e536dac1ef80d51298e8558944d6d
#
_cell.length_a   1.000
_cell.length_b   1.000
_cell.length_c   1.000
_cell.angle_alpha   90.00
_cell.angle_beta   90.00
_cell.angle_gamma   90.00
#
_symmetry.space_group_name_H-M   'P 1'
#
loop_
_entity.id
_entity.type
_entity.pdbx_description
1 polymer ?
#
loop_
_entity_poly.entity_id
_entity_poly.type
_entity_poly.pdbx_seq_one_letter_code
_entity_poly.pdbx_strand_id
1 'polypeptide(L)'
;MFRFKSSYRRDNVSLLNSRLYNEQSFYPAFIADARRATESIIIESPFITYRRLGFLFPTLDKALRRGVSITINTRDPQFHEGVMQQYASSGITLLQDIGVEVLYTGNHHRKLAIVDSKILYEGSLNILSQSNSCEVMRRIESTGLAEQMLRFTGLKRWYTK
;
A
#
# COMPACT_ATOMS: atom_id res chain seq x y z
N MET A 1 -25.27 -26.77 9.18
CA MET A 1 -23.86 -27.04 9.48
C MET A 1 -23.08 -27.01 8.16
N PHE A 2 -22.61 -25.85 7.72
CA PHE A 2 -21.91 -25.69 6.43
C PHE A 2 -20.43 -26.00 6.63
N ARG A 3 -19.95 -27.09 6.04
CA ARG A 3 -18.51 -27.40 5.98
C ARG A 3 -17.89 -26.59 4.84
N PHE A 4 -17.16 -25.54 5.16
CA PHE A 4 -16.23 -24.92 4.22
C PHE A 4 -15.06 -25.90 3.96
N LYS A 5 -15.03 -26.52 2.79
CA LYS A 5 -13.84 -27.20 2.30
C LYS A 5 -12.86 -26.11 1.82
N SER A 6 -11.95 -25.69 2.71
CA SER A 6 -10.79 -24.88 2.32
C SER A 6 -9.79 -25.79 1.62
N SER A 7 -9.75 -25.74 0.30
CA SER A 7 -8.65 -26.30 -0.48
C SER A 7 -7.47 -25.32 -0.49
N TYR A 8 -6.91 -25.03 0.68
CA TYR A 8 -5.60 -24.38 0.73
C TYR A 8 -4.56 -25.41 0.29
N ARG A 9 -4.06 -25.29 -0.96
CA ARG A 9 -2.75 -25.83 -1.29
C ARG A 9 -1.77 -25.19 -0.30
N ARG A 10 -1.11 -26.00 0.50
CA ARG A 10 0.04 -25.61 1.29
C ARG A 10 1.19 -25.36 0.31
N ASP A 11 1.21 -24.21 -0.32
CA ASP A 11 2.44 -23.74 -0.90
C ASP A 11 3.37 -23.52 0.28
N ASN A 12 4.55 -24.15 0.29
CA ASN A 12 5.61 -23.93 1.26
C ASN A 12 6.15 -22.51 1.08
N VAL A 13 5.37 -21.51 1.47
CA VAL A 13 5.74 -20.11 1.38
C VAL A 13 6.57 -19.79 2.61
N SER A 14 7.88 -19.78 2.43
CA SER A 14 8.84 -19.47 3.47
C SER A 14 8.94 -17.97 3.73
N LEU A 15 8.90 -17.57 4.99
CA LEU A 15 9.23 -16.20 5.45
C LEU A 15 10.75 -15.95 5.48
N LEU A 16 11.59 -16.85 4.92
CA LEU A 16 13.05 -16.71 4.91
C LEU A 16 13.55 -15.41 4.27
N ASN A 17 12.82 -14.87 3.30
CA ASN A 17 13.14 -13.60 2.64
C ASN A 17 12.38 -12.41 3.26
N SER A 18 12.14 -12.44 4.56
CA SER A 18 11.47 -11.33 5.23
C SER A 18 12.42 -10.52 6.10
N ARG A 19 12.13 -9.20 6.19
CA ARG A 19 12.85 -8.26 7.06
C ARG A 19 11.89 -7.36 7.79
N LEU A 20 12.23 -7.00 9.03
CA LEU A 20 11.48 -6.04 9.82
C LEU A 20 12.09 -4.64 9.68
N TYR A 21 11.21 -3.65 9.63
CA TYR A 21 11.53 -2.23 9.58
C TYR A 21 10.69 -1.49 10.62
N ASN A 22 11.24 -0.45 11.20
CA ASN A 22 10.54 0.50 12.03
C ASN A 22 10.18 1.76 11.22
N GLU A 23 9.58 2.74 11.85
CA GLU A 23 9.17 4.01 11.25
C GLU A 23 10.32 4.84 10.62
N GLN A 24 11.56 4.60 11.04
CA GLN A 24 12.74 5.28 10.50
C GLN A 24 13.30 4.56 9.27
N SER A 25 13.35 3.23 9.31
CA SER A 25 13.98 2.41 8.28
C SER A 25 13.04 1.95 7.16
N PHE A 26 11.72 2.03 7.38
CA PHE A 26 10.72 1.62 6.39
C PHE A 26 10.79 2.46 5.10
N TYR A 27 10.76 3.78 5.23
CA TYR A 27 10.67 4.64 4.03
C TYR A 27 11.88 4.54 3.10
N PRO A 28 13.13 4.49 3.56
CA PRO A 28 14.26 4.22 2.69
C PRO A 28 14.13 2.90 1.91
N ALA A 29 13.67 1.84 2.57
CA ALA A 29 13.46 0.53 1.95
C ALA A 29 12.33 0.56 0.92
N PHE A 30 11.17 1.11 1.28
CA PHE A 30 10.02 1.24 0.40
C PHE A 30 10.33 2.11 -0.83
N ILE A 31 10.98 3.25 -0.65
CA ILE A 31 11.39 4.13 -1.75
C ILE A 31 12.37 3.41 -2.70
N ALA A 32 13.29 2.61 -2.16
CA ALA A 32 14.22 1.84 -2.98
C ALA A 32 13.48 0.80 -3.85
N ASP A 33 12.48 0.11 -3.30
CA ASP A 33 11.67 -0.84 -4.07
C ASP A 33 10.76 -0.11 -5.07
N ALA A 34 10.10 0.98 -4.69
CA ALA A 34 9.27 1.78 -5.59
C ALA A 34 10.06 2.37 -6.77
N ARG A 35 11.33 2.74 -6.57
CA ARG A 35 12.21 3.19 -7.65
C ARG A 35 12.56 2.09 -8.64
N ARG A 36 12.56 0.84 -8.21
CA ARG A 36 12.83 -0.35 -9.05
C ARG A 36 11.57 -0.97 -9.63
N ALA A 37 10.40 -0.54 -9.18
CA ALA A 37 9.13 -1.04 -9.69
C ALA A 37 9.03 -0.87 -11.21
N THR A 38 8.53 -1.91 -11.89
CA THR A 38 8.36 -1.97 -13.34
C THR A 38 6.92 -2.19 -13.80
N GLU A 39 6.06 -2.68 -12.91
CA GLU A 39 4.68 -3.04 -13.23
C GLU A 39 3.70 -2.22 -12.41
N SER A 40 3.82 -2.26 -11.08
CA SER A 40 2.81 -1.67 -10.21
C SER A 40 3.23 -1.41 -8.78
N ILE A 41 2.54 -0.46 -8.16
CA ILE A 41 2.61 -0.18 -6.73
C ILE A 41 1.17 -0.07 -6.21
N ILE A 42 0.83 -0.89 -5.23
CA ILE A 42 -0.44 -0.79 -4.51
C ILE A 42 -0.15 -0.38 -3.08
N ILE A 43 -0.88 0.60 -2.57
CA ILE A 43 -0.75 1.08 -1.18
C ILE A 43 -2.13 1.06 -0.52
N GLU A 44 -2.25 0.44 0.64
CA GLU A 44 -3.38 0.59 1.54
C GLU A 44 -2.95 1.40 2.77
N SER A 45 -3.53 2.58 2.93
CA SER A 45 -3.29 3.47 4.07
C SER A 45 -4.58 4.21 4.43
N PRO A 46 -5.11 4.05 5.65
CA PRO A 46 -6.42 4.62 6.00
C PRO A 46 -6.43 6.14 6.04
N PHE A 47 -5.27 6.76 6.18
CA PHE A 47 -5.11 8.21 6.28
C PHE A 47 -4.03 8.70 5.33
N ILE A 48 -4.22 9.93 4.84
CA ILE A 48 -3.26 10.64 3.99
C ILE A 48 -3.01 12.01 4.63
N THR A 49 -1.72 12.35 4.82
CA THR A 49 -1.31 13.70 5.24
C THR A 49 -0.49 14.35 4.14
N TYR A 50 -0.65 15.66 4.00
CA TYR A 50 0.09 16.45 3.01
C TYR A 50 1.61 16.31 3.18
N ARG A 51 2.09 16.33 4.43
CA ARG A 51 3.52 16.18 4.76
C ARG A 51 4.08 14.84 4.25
N ARG A 52 3.40 13.74 4.55
CA ARG A 52 3.88 12.40 4.19
C ARG A 52 3.74 12.17 2.69
N LEU A 53 2.65 12.63 2.11
CA LEU A 53 2.47 12.57 0.66
C LEU A 53 3.57 13.37 -0.07
N GLY A 54 3.86 14.60 0.34
CA GLY A 54 4.91 15.43 -0.27
C GLY A 54 6.29 14.75 -0.23
N PHE A 55 6.58 13.99 0.82
CA PHE A 55 7.81 13.21 0.93
C PHE A 55 7.87 12.04 -0.09
N LEU A 56 6.75 11.35 -0.32
CA LEU A 56 6.68 10.21 -1.25
C LEU A 56 6.42 10.61 -2.70
N PHE A 57 5.80 11.76 -2.91
CA PHE A 57 5.33 12.24 -4.20
C PHE A 57 6.39 12.16 -5.33
N PRO A 58 7.64 12.62 -5.13
CA PRO A 58 8.64 12.54 -6.19
C PRO A 58 8.97 11.10 -6.63
N THR A 59 8.81 10.13 -5.72
CA THR A 59 9.05 8.72 -6.01
C THR A 59 7.88 8.14 -6.80
N LEU A 60 6.65 8.45 -6.41
CA LEU A 60 5.43 7.99 -7.09
C LEU A 60 5.32 8.61 -8.49
N ASP A 61 5.53 9.92 -8.64
CA ASP A 61 5.52 10.60 -9.95
C ASP A 61 6.55 9.99 -10.91
N LYS A 62 7.77 9.75 -10.45
CA LYS A 62 8.80 9.09 -11.28
C LYS A 62 8.43 7.66 -11.66
N ALA A 63 7.75 6.92 -10.79
CA ALA A 63 7.29 5.57 -11.12
C ALA A 63 6.20 5.61 -12.20
N LEU A 64 5.21 6.51 -12.08
CA LEU A 64 4.16 6.73 -13.10
C LEU A 64 4.77 7.10 -14.46
N ARG A 65 5.74 8.01 -14.49
CA ARG A 65 6.45 8.41 -15.74
C ARG A 65 7.20 7.25 -16.41
N ARG A 66 7.55 6.19 -15.66
CA ARG A 66 8.11 4.94 -16.20
C ARG A 66 7.04 3.97 -16.69
N GLY A 67 5.76 4.28 -16.54
CA GLY A 67 4.65 3.40 -16.92
C GLY A 67 4.21 2.44 -15.81
N VAL A 68 4.70 2.62 -14.57
CA VAL A 68 4.25 1.83 -13.41
C VAL A 68 2.84 2.27 -13.03
N SER A 69 1.90 1.35 -12.91
CA SER A 69 0.57 1.66 -12.40
C SER A 69 0.60 1.85 -10.89
N ILE A 70 -0.10 2.86 -10.37
CA ILE A 70 -0.18 3.10 -8.92
C ILE A 70 -1.65 3.14 -8.50
N THR A 71 -2.00 2.29 -7.54
CA THR A 71 -3.33 2.27 -6.91
C THR A 71 -3.19 2.51 -5.42
N ILE A 72 -3.93 3.47 -4.89
CA ILE A 72 -4.01 3.77 -3.46
C ILE A 72 -5.42 3.50 -2.98
N ASN A 73 -5.57 2.64 -1.97
CA ASN A 73 -6.83 2.41 -1.29
C ASN A 73 -6.80 3.08 0.09
N THR A 74 -7.75 3.95 0.35
CA THR A 74 -7.80 4.75 1.57
C THR A 74 -9.22 4.84 2.11
N ARG A 75 -9.41 5.49 3.25
CA ARG A 75 -10.73 5.86 3.76
C ARG A 75 -11.24 7.07 2.99
N ASP A 76 -12.54 7.08 2.68
CA ASP A 76 -13.17 8.25 2.06
C ASP A 76 -13.03 9.49 2.96
N PRO A 77 -12.51 10.61 2.43
CA PRO A 77 -12.34 11.85 3.18
C PRO A 77 -13.60 12.37 3.87
N GLN A 78 -14.77 12.11 3.32
CA GLN A 78 -16.03 12.54 3.93
C GLN A 78 -16.26 11.97 5.34
N PHE A 79 -15.59 10.87 5.70
CA PHE A 79 -15.64 10.25 7.02
C PHE A 79 -14.52 10.73 7.95
N HIS A 80 -13.74 11.72 7.55
CA HIS A 80 -12.79 12.42 8.41
C HIS A 80 -13.42 13.72 8.92
N GLU A 81 -12.95 14.20 10.06
CA GLU A 81 -13.44 15.45 10.65
C GLU A 81 -12.41 16.57 10.51
N GLY A 82 -12.92 17.81 10.35
CA GLY A 82 -12.14 19.04 10.39
C GLY A 82 -10.97 19.10 9.40
N VAL A 83 -9.81 19.49 9.90
CA VAL A 83 -8.59 19.70 9.08
C VAL A 83 -8.11 18.42 8.40
N MET A 84 -8.36 17.26 8.99
CA MET A 84 -7.97 15.96 8.38
C MET A 84 -8.73 15.68 7.10
N GLN A 85 -10.00 16.08 6.99
CA GLN A 85 -10.79 15.96 5.78
C GLN A 85 -10.19 16.79 4.64
N GLN A 86 -9.82 18.04 4.94
CA GLN A 86 -9.21 18.94 3.93
C GLN A 86 -7.86 18.41 3.43
N TYR A 87 -7.00 17.95 4.34
CA TYR A 87 -5.71 17.40 3.97
C TYR A 87 -5.83 16.12 3.14
N ALA A 88 -6.75 15.23 3.51
CA ALA A 88 -7.00 14.02 2.76
C ALA A 88 -7.54 14.34 1.35
N SER A 89 -8.53 15.23 1.23
CA SER A 89 -9.11 15.63 -0.05
C SER A 89 -8.08 16.27 -0.97
N SER A 90 -7.29 17.24 -0.48
CA SER A 90 -6.24 17.88 -1.28
C SER A 90 -5.14 16.91 -1.72
N GLY A 91 -4.75 16.00 -0.82
CA GLY A 91 -3.75 14.97 -1.14
C GLY A 91 -4.25 13.98 -2.19
N ILE A 92 -5.52 13.58 -2.12
CA ILE A 92 -6.15 12.69 -3.11
C ILE A 92 -6.23 13.36 -4.47
N THR A 93 -6.69 14.62 -4.53
CA THR A 93 -6.73 15.38 -5.80
C THR A 93 -5.33 15.41 -6.44
N LEU A 94 -4.30 15.74 -5.68
CA LEU A 94 -2.93 15.77 -6.18
C LEU A 94 -2.46 14.41 -6.74
N LEU A 95 -2.83 13.30 -6.07
CA LEU A 95 -2.51 11.96 -6.54
C LEU A 95 -3.24 11.62 -7.85
N GLN A 96 -4.53 11.96 -7.94
CA GLN A 96 -5.34 11.73 -9.14
C GLN A 96 -4.86 12.55 -10.33
N ASP A 97 -4.44 13.79 -10.10
CA ASP A 97 -3.92 14.69 -11.15
C ASP A 97 -2.66 14.13 -11.82
N ILE A 98 -1.84 13.36 -11.11
CA ILE A 98 -0.66 12.69 -11.69
C ILE A 98 -0.96 11.30 -12.26
N GLY A 99 -2.20 10.80 -12.14
CA GLY A 99 -2.62 9.52 -12.71
C GLY A 99 -2.62 8.35 -11.73
N VAL A 100 -2.59 8.59 -10.42
CA VAL A 100 -2.81 7.55 -9.39
C VAL A 100 -4.29 7.17 -9.36
N GLU A 101 -4.59 5.88 -9.38
CA GLU A 101 -5.93 5.38 -9.11
C GLU A 101 -6.19 5.39 -7.61
N VAL A 102 -7.23 6.11 -7.17
CA VAL A 102 -7.59 6.18 -5.75
C VAL A 102 -8.92 5.47 -5.53
N LEU A 103 -8.90 4.49 -4.64
CA LEU A 103 -10.05 3.69 -4.22
C LEU A 103 -10.44 4.03 -2.78
N TYR A 104 -11.73 3.87 -2.47
CA TYR A 104 -12.25 4.09 -1.13
C TYR A 104 -12.82 2.81 -0.55
N THR A 105 -12.45 2.52 0.71
CA THR A 105 -13.01 1.41 1.47
C THR A 105 -13.58 1.94 2.80
N GLY A 106 -14.83 1.65 3.08
CA GLY A 106 -15.48 1.99 4.35
C GLY A 106 -14.77 1.30 5.52
N ASN A 107 -14.63 2.03 6.65
CA ASN A 107 -13.93 1.55 7.84
C ASN A 107 -12.52 1.00 7.60
N HIS A 108 -11.88 1.50 6.55
CA HIS A 108 -10.55 1.04 6.15
C HIS A 108 -9.51 1.28 7.27
N HIS A 109 -8.74 0.25 7.60
CA HIS A 109 -7.68 0.33 8.61
C HIS A 109 -6.42 -0.52 8.26
N ARG A 110 -6.41 -1.16 7.09
CA ARG A 110 -5.25 -1.92 6.63
C ARG A 110 -4.08 -1.01 6.28
N LYS A 111 -2.87 -1.48 6.53
CA LYS A 111 -1.63 -0.80 6.23
C LYS A 111 -0.72 -1.79 5.54
N LEU A 112 -0.62 -1.68 4.23
CA LEU A 112 0.22 -2.55 3.44
C LEU A 112 0.65 -1.87 2.14
N ALA A 113 1.70 -2.37 1.53
CA ALA A 113 2.04 -2.04 0.15
C ALA A 113 2.48 -3.29 -0.59
N ILE A 114 2.18 -3.33 -1.89
CA ILE A 114 2.60 -4.42 -2.76
C ILE A 114 3.28 -3.80 -3.98
N VAL A 115 4.49 -4.28 -4.29
CA VAL A 115 5.28 -3.80 -5.43
C VAL A 115 5.46 -4.96 -6.40
N ASP A 116 5.07 -4.78 -7.66
CA ASP A 116 5.21 -5.72 -8.78
C ASP A 116 4.65 -7.12 -8.49
N SER A 117 3.63 -7.25 -7.63
CA SER A 117 3.13 -8.55 -7.13
C SER A 117 4.23 -9.49 -6.60
N LYS A 118 5.36 -8.95 -6.18
CA LYS A 118 6.54 -9.70 -5.71
C LYS A 118 6.95 -9.33 -4.29
N ILE A 119 6.78 -8.07 -3.92
CA ILE A 119 7.18 -7.55 -2.61
C ILE A 119 5.94 -7.12 -1.87
N LEU A 120 5.74 -7.69 -0.68
CA LEU A 120 4.67 -7.33 0.24
C LEU A 120 5.27 -6.61 1.46
N TYR A 121 4.73 -5.46 1.77
CA TYR A 121 4.90 -4.78 3.05
C TYR A 121 3.59 -4.87 3.83
N GLU A 122 3.65 -5.28 5.08
CA GLU A 122 2.50 -5.34 5.99
C GLU A 122 2.91 -5.00 7.42
N GLY A 123 2.04 -4.35 8.17
CA GLY A 123 2.32 -3.99 9.56
C GLY A 123 1.41 -2.93 10.14
N SER A 124 1.92 -2.16 11.08
CA SER A 124 1.15 -1.16 11.81
C SER A 124 1.25 0.26 11.23
N LEU A 125 2.28 0.55 10.40
CA LEU A 125 2.62 1.88 9.93
C LEU A 125 1.65 2.41 8.85
N ASN A 126 1.00 3.53 9.12
CA ASN A 126 0.18 4.25 8.14
C ASN A 126 1.08 4.90 7.08
N ILE A 127 1.27 4.25 5.93
CA ILE A 127 2.28 4.62 4.92
C ILE A 127 2.16 6.08 4.46
N LEU A 128 0.93 6.58 4.30
CA LEU A 128 0.67 7.92 3.76
C LEU A 128 0.41 8.99 4.85
N SER A 129 0.50 8.63 6.14
CA SER A 129 0.22 9.60 7.22
C SER A 129 1.12 9.48 8.45
N GLN A 130 2.02 8.48 8.49
CA GLN A 130 2.89 8.26 9.64
C GLN A 130 3.68 9.54 10.03
N SER A 131 3.73 9.85 11.33
CA SER A 131 4.45 11.01 11.87
C SER A 131 5.48 10.62 12.94
N ASN A 132 5.05 10.28 14.15
CA ASN A 132 5.93 10.12 15.32
C ASN A 132 5.61 8.89 16.21
N SER A 133 4.75 7.97 15.75
CA SER A 133 4.47 6.72 16.48
C SER A 133 5.56 5.67 16.23
N CYS A 134 5.77 4.79 17.23
CA CYS A 134 6.59 3.60 17.07
C CYS A 134 5.81 2.56 16.26
N GLU A 135 6.40 2.08 15.18
CA GLU A 135 5.72 1.21 14.22
C GLU A 135 6.59 0.02 13.83
N VAL A 136 5.95 -0.99 13.28
CA VAL A 136 6.63 -2.13 12.67
C VAL A 136 6.04 -2.42 11.30
N MET A 137 6.91 -2.67 10.33
CA MET A 137 6.56 -3.17 9.00
C MET A 137 7.41 -4.38 8.67
N ARG A 138 6.80 -5.41 8.14
CA ARG A 138 7.49 -6.55 7.56
C ARG A 138 7.52 -6.39 6.04
N ARG A 139 8.70 -6.47 5.45
CA ARG A 139 8.90 -6.64 4.02
C ARG A 139 9.11 -8.11 3.72
N ILE A 140 8.38 -8.65 2.77
CA ILE A 140 8.48 -10.05 2.34
C ILE A 140 8.67 -10.06 0.83
N GLU A 141 9.70 -10.71 0.34
CA GLU A 141 9.91 -10.92 -1.09
C GLU A 141 9.40 -12.31 -1.46
N SER A 142 8.16 -12.36 -1.92
CA SER A 142 7.45 -13.59 -2.27
C SER A 142 6.24 -13.27 -3.16
N THR A 143 6.28 -13.69 -4.40
CA THR A 143 5.14 -13.59 -5.33
C THR A 143 3.91 -14.28 -4.77
N GLY A 144 4.06 -15.47 -4.19
CA GLY A 144 2.94 -16.23 -3.63
C GLY A 144 2.21 -15.49 -2.50
N LEU A 145 2.98 -14.86 -1.56
CA LEU A 145 2.37 -14.09 -0.46
C LEU A 145 1.80 -12.76 -0.93
N ALA A 146 2.45 -12.07 -1.86
CA ALA A 146 1.92 -10.85 -2.46
C ALA A 146 0.60 -11.12 -3.18
N GLU A 147 0.50 -12.16 -3.99
CA GLU A 147 -0.73 -12.56 -4.66
C GLU A 147 -1.81 -13.04 -3.69
N GLN A 148 -1.44 -13.76 -2.62
CA GLN A 148 -2.38 -14.14 -1.56
C GLN A 148 -3.00 -12.89 -0.93
N MET A 149 -2.21 -11.87 -0.63
CA MET A 149 -2.69 -10.61 -0.07
C MET A 149 -3.60 -9.87 -1.05
N LEU A 150 -3.26 -9.80 -2.34
CA LEU A 150 -4.10 -9.20 -3.38
C LEU A 150 -5.47 -9.89 -3.49
N ARG A 151 -5.51 -11.22 -3.43
CA ARG A 151 -6.75 -11.98 -3.44
C ARG A 151 -7.58 -11.73 -2.18
N PHE A 152 -6.94 -11.77 -1.01
CA PHE A 152 -7.59 -11.57 0.29
C PHE A 152 -8.21 -10.18 0.42
N THR A 153 -7.51 -9.14 -0.02
CA THR A 153 -8.00 -7.75 0.03
C THR A 153 -9.00 -7.40 -1.07
N GLY A 154 -9.15 -8.28 -2.08
CA GLY A 154 -10.00 -8.03 -3.25
C GLY A 154 -9.40 -7.04 -4.25
N LEU A 155 -8.14 -6.66 -4.09
CA LEU A 155 -7.45 -5.69 -4.97
C LEU A 155 -6.97 -6.34 -6.27
N LYS A 156 -6.98 -7.66 -6.39
CA LYS A 156 -6.54 -8.36 -7.61
C LYS A 156 -7.32 -7.94 -8.85
N ARG A 157 -8.62 -7.64 -8.73
CA ARG A 157 -9.48 -7.21 -9.84
C ARG A 157 -9.04 -5.89 -10.49
N TRP A 158 -8.28 -5.06 -9.79
CA TRP A 158 -7.78 -3.78 -10.28
C TRP A 158 -6.40 -3.91 -10.95
N TYR A 159 -5.84 -5.11 -10.89
CA TYR A 159 -4.50 -5.42 -11.34
C TYR A 159 -4.44 -6.14 -12.70
N THR A 160 -5.52 -6.81 -13.08
CA THR A 160 -5.64 -7.48 -14.38
C THR A 160 -6.30 -6.53 -15.38
N LYS A 161 -5.48 -5.72 -16.03
CA LYS A 161 -5.84 -5.13 -17.33
C LYS A 161 -5.21 -5.96 -18.45
#